data_30f53674a73685e419c4404975dea33c
#
_entry.id   30f53674a73685e419c4404975dea33c
#
_cell.length_a   1.000
_cell.length_b   1.000
_cell.length_c   1.000
_cell.angle_alpha   90.00
_cell.angle_beta   90.00
_cell.angle_gamma   90.00
#
_symmetry.space_group_name_H-M   'P 1'
#
loop_
_entity.id
_entity.type
_entity.pdbx_description
1 polymer ?
#
loop_
_entity_poly.entity_id
_entity_poly.type
_entity_poly.pdbx_seq_one_letter_code
_entity_poly.pdbx_strand_id
1 'polypeptide(L)'
;SVLGKAYDVYPKLCDDKAEAQAASRAWYDKALASPADLAKAFAAGYEPFVIDGIDSRIFGDDMLHIVGMQAGRTKMLHDYYEKAGNRQASCVTALLLLKEQRPKSVTELRKSKYLLSVDSLLNEYKDLQVAGEVAIERYDIMSEADDVDAKDKMAFIDYALVHWGAWPRMSFA
;
A
#
# COMPACT_ATOMS: atom_id res chain seq x y z
N SER A 1 13.92 7.37 8.58
CA SER A 1 15.02 8.25 9.02
C SER A 1 14.95 8.44 10.54
N VAL A 2 16.08 8.79 11.17
CA VAL A 2 16.14 9.09 12.62
C VAL A 2 15.18 10.24 12.98
N LEU A 3 15.07 11.25 12.13
CA LEU A 3 14.16 12.38 12.33
C LEU A 3 12.68 11.99 12.30
N GLY A 4 12.26 11.14 11.34
CA GLY A 4 10.87 10.66 11.31
C GLY A 4 10.51 9.90 12.59
N LYS A 5 11.37 8.97 13.03
CA LYS A 5 11.15 8.25 14.29
C LYS A 5 11.14 9.17 15.52
N ALA A 6 11.96 10.22 15.53
CA ALA A 6 11.96 11.21 16.62
C ALA A 6 10.61 11.93 16.72
N TYR A 7 10.03 12.34 15.59
CA TYR A 7 8.71 12.97 15.57
C TYR A 7 7.56 12.02 15.92
N ASP A 8 7.67 10.73 15.60
CA ASP A 8 6.69 9.71 16.01
C ASP A 8 6.73 9.44 17.52
N VAL A 9 7.90 9.57 18.14
CA VAL A 9 8.09 9.36 19.60
C VAL A 9 7.80 10.63 20.40
N TYR A 10 8.07 11.80 19.84
CA TYR A 10 7.91 13.08 20.54
C TYR A 10 6.51 13.29 21.17
N PRO A 11 5.38 12.98 20.48
CA PRO A 11 4.06 13.12 21.08
C PRO A 11 3.82 12.21 22.29
N LYS A 12 4.59 11.11 22.43
CA LYS A 12 4.49 10.16 23.54
C LYS A 12 5.28 10.60 24.76
N LEU A 13 6.25 11.50 24.56
CA LEU A 13 7.16 12.02 25.59
C LEU A 13 6.79 13.41 26.09
N CYS A 14 5.84 14.08 25.43
CA CYS A 14 5.43 15.45 25.74
C CYS A 14 4.24 15.47 26.70
N ASP A 15 4.28 16.36 27.69
CA ASP A 15 3.15 16.57 28.61
C ASP A 15 1.92 17.13 27.88
N ASP A 16 2.13 18.00 26.88
CA ASP A 16 1.08 18.49 25.98
C ASP A 16 1.08 17.67 24.66
N LYS A 17 0.25 16.63 24.64
CA LYS A 17 0.09 15.75 23.49
C LYS A 17 -0.49 16.47 22.26
N ALA A 18 -1.32 17.48 22.45
CA ALA A 18 -1.96 18.20 21.34
C ALA A 18 -0.93 19.08 20.60
N GLU A 19 -0.07 19.78 21.35
CA GLU A 19 1.01 20.58 20.80
C GLU A 19 2.03 19.69 20.05
N ALA A 20 2.41 18.58 20.68
CA ALA A 20 3.35 17.63 20.08
C ALA A 20 2.81 17.01 18.79
N GLN A 21 1.52 16.68 18.74
CA GLN A 21 0.88 16.19 17.51
C GLN A 21 0.80 17.27 16.42
N ALA A 22 0.53 18.52 16.80
CA ALA A 22 0.53 19.62 15.85
C ALA A 22 1.92 19.86 15.24
N ALA A 23 2.97 19.83 16.06
CA ALA A 23 4.36 19.94 15.62
C ALA A 23 4.76 18.79 14.67
N SER A 24 4.36 17.56 14.99
CA SER A 24 4.59 16.40 14.13
C SER A 24 3.92 16.54 12.76
N ARG A 25 2.65 16.96 12.73
CA ARG A 25 1.92 17.21 11.47
C ARG A 25 2.58 18.30 10.64
N ALA A 26 2.97 19.41 11.26
CA ALA A 26 3.64 20.52 10.57
C ALA A 26 4.97 20.09 9.96
N TRP A 27 5.71 19.18 10.63
CA TRP A 27 6.92 18.62 10.09
C TRP A 27 6.66 17.75 8.85
N TYR A 28 5.68 16.86 8.89
CA TYR A 28 5.29 16.03 7.74
C TYR A 28 4.81 16.89 6.57
N ASP A 29 3.97 17.90 6.82
CA ASP A 29 3.49 18.81 5.79
C ASP A 29 4.65 19.56 5.12
N LYS A 30 5.65 19.99 5.88
CA LYS A 30 6.85 20.63 5.36
C LYS A 30 7.72 19.63 4.57
N ALA A 31 7.94 18.42 5.06
CA ALA A 31 8.72 17.40 4.38
C ALA A 31 8.09 16.97 3.05
N LEU A 32 6.76 16.91 2.99
CA LEU A 32 5.99 16.50 1.81
C LEU A 32 5.59 17.67 0.89
N ALA A 33 5.98 18.91 1.20
CA ALA A 33 5.69 20.07 0.35
C ALA A 33 6.37 19.97 -1.03
N SER A 34 7.50 19.27 -1.11
CA SER A 34 8.24 19.01 -2.35
C SER A 34 8.56 17.51 -2.47
N PRO A 35 7.59 16.65 -2.86
CA PRO A 35 7.80 15.21 -2.94
C PRO A 35 8.97 14.82 -3.85
N ALA A 36 9.18 15.54 -4.96
CA ALA A 36 10.27 15.29 -5.90
C ALA A 36 11.66 15.55 -5.31
N ASP A 37 11.78 16.52 -4.38
CA ASP A 37 13.05 16.79 -3.70
C ASP A 37 13.31 15.74 -2.62
N LEU A 38 12.28 15.28 -1.93
CA LEU A 38 12.38 14.18 -0.98
C LEU A 38 12.76 12.87 -1.68
N ALA A 39 12.22 12.62 -2.88
CA ALA A 39 12.54 11.48 -3.72
C ALA A 39 14.00 11.47 -4.19
N LYS A 40 14.66 12.60 -4.34
CA LYS A 40 16.07 12.71 -4.73
C LYS A 40 17.06 12.50 -3.57
N ALA A 41 16.61 12.67 -2.33
CA ALA A 41 17.48 12.77 -1.16
C ALA A 41 18.34 11.53 -0.87
N PHE A 42 17.98 10.36 -1.43
CA PHE A 42 18.62 9.07 -1.15
C PHE A 42 19.03 8.27 -2.39
N ALA A 43 19.03 8.88 -3.57
CA ALA A 43 19.28 8.19 -4.84
C ALA A 43 20.65 7.49 -4.98
N ALA A 44 21.61 7.74 -4.08
CA ALA A 44 22.96 7.18 -4.18
C ALA A 44 23.27 6.23 -3.01
N GLY A 45 23.45 4.95 -3.31
CA GLY A 45 24.05 3.98 -2.39
C GLY A 45 23.11 3.40 -1.32
N TYR A 46 21.81 3.47 -1.53
CA TYR A 46 20.82 2.91 -0.61
C TYR A 46 20.56 1.43 -0.91
N GLU A 47 20.71 0.58 0.09
CA GLU A 47 20.37 -0.85 -0.06
C GLU A 47 18.86 -1.06 0.01
N PRO A 48 18.27 -1.83 -0.94
CA PRO A 48 16.85 -2.15 -0.92
C PRO A 48 16.45 -2.86 0.38
N PHE A 49 15.30 -2.50 0.91
CA PHE A 49 14.72 -3.16 2.07
C PHE A 49 13.23 -3.45 1.84
N VAL A 50 12.62 -4.18 2.77
CA VAL A 50 11.21 -4.56 2.68
C VAL A 50 10.36 -3.52 3.41
N ILE A 51 9.34 -2.98 2.74
CA ILE A 51 8.34 -2.08 3.29
C ILE A 51 7.00 -2.83 3.26
N ASP A 52 6.43 -3.11 4.43
CA ASP A 52 5.18 -3.85 4.56
C ASP A 52 5.15 -5.18 3.78
N GLY A 53 6.28 -5.89 3.74
CA GLY A 53 6.46 -7.14 2.99
C GLY A 53 6.76 -6.96 1.50
N ILE A 54 6.91 -5.73 1.02
CA ILE A 54 7.14 -5.40 -0.39
C ILE A 54 8.56 -4.83 -0.55
N ASP A 55 9.26 -5.27 -1.60
CA ASP A 55 10.59 -4.76 -1.93
C ASP A 55 10.52 -3.25 -2.23
N SER A 56 11.34 -2.47 -1.53
CA SER A 56 11.34 -1.01 -1.62
C SER A 56 11.63 -0.48 -3.03
N ARG A 57 12.32 -1.27 -3.87
CA ARG A 57 12.67 -0.88 -5.24
C ARG A 57 11.47 -0.55 -6.12
N ILE A 58 10.30 -1.09 -5.82
CA ILE A 58 9.07 -0.79 -6.58
C ILE A 58 8.64 0.67 -6.43
N PHE A 59 8.97 1.32 -5.31
CA PHE A 59 8.58 2.71 -5.05
C PHE A 59 9.52 3.71 -5.72
N GLY A 60 10.69 3.27 -6.21
CA GLY A 60 11.71 4.11 -6.81
C GLY A 60 12.44 5.02 -5.82
N ASP A 61 11.78 5.39 -4.71
CA ASP A 61 12.36 6.14 -3.59
C ASP A 61 11.68 5.77 -2.27
N ASP A 62 12.44 5.12 -1.42
CA ASP A 62 11.96 4.60 -0.13
C ASP A 62 11.58 5.71 0.85
N MET A 63 12.32 6.82 0.82
CA MET A 63 12.13 7.90 1.78
C MET A 63 10.79 8.60 1.56
N LEU A 64 10.45 8.91 0.32
CA LEU A 64 9.15 9.51 -0.01
C LEU A 64 8.01 8.59 0.43
N HIS A 65 8.12 7.29 0.13
CA HIS A 65 7.10 6.32 0.51
C HIS A 65 6.96 6.21 2.02
N ILE A 66 8.08 6.02 2.75
CA ILE A 66 8.07 5.91 4.21
C ILE A 66 7.45 7.15 4.87
N VAL A 67 7.91 8.33 4.49
CA VAL A 67 7.43 9.59 5.08
C VAL A 67 5.96 9.81 4.75
N GLY A 68 5.56 9.55 3.51
CA GLY A 68 4.16 9.66 3.07
C GLY A 68 3.23 8.71 3.81
N MET A 69 3.63 7.44 3.98
CA MET A 69 2.85 6.45 4.73
C MET A 69 2.75 6.82 6.22
N GLN A 70 3.84 7.23 6.86
CA GLN A 70 3.83 7.69 8.25
C GLN A 70 2.93 8.91 8.47
N ALA A 71 2.86 9.79 7.47
CA ALA A 71 1.99 10.97 7.50
C ALA A 71 0.51 10.66 7.17
N GLY A 72 0.17 9.42 6.80
CA GLY A 72 -1.17 9.05 6.33
C GLY A 72 -1.55 9.71 5.00
N ARG A 73 -0.58 9.94 4.11
CA ARG A 73 -0.75 10.64 2.83
C ARG A 73 -0.81 9.67 1.65
N THR A 74 -1.47 8.54 1.80
CA THR A 74 -1.57 7.48 0.77
C THR A 74 -2.03 8.03 -0.58
N LYS A 75 -3.05 8.90 -0.58
CA LYS A 75 -3.53 9.52 -1.83
C LYS A 75 -2.45 10.38 -2.50
N MET A 76 -1.71 11.16 -1.75
CA MET A 76 -0.62 11.99 -2.30
C MET A 76 0.48 11.13 -2.91
N LEU A 77 0.84 10.02 -2.27
CA LEU A 77 1.80 9.04 -2.81
C LEU A 77 1.28 8.43 -4.10
N HIS A 78 0.04 8.00 -4.14
CA HIS A 78 -0.59 7.45 -5.34
C HIS A 78 -0.55 8.44 -6.50
N ASP A 79 -1.02 9.68 -6.28
CA ASP A 79 -1.02 10.74 -7.30
C ASP A 79 0.41 11.06 -7.81
N TYR A 80 1.41 10.99 -6.91
CA TYR A 80 2.81 11.15 -7.29
C TYR A 80 3.30 10.02 -8.20
N TYR A 81 3.03 8.75 -7.84
CA TYR A 81 3.46 7.60 -8.63
C TYR A 81 2.75 7.51 -9.98
N GLU A 82 1.46 7.83 -10.04
CA GLU A 82 0.72 7.95 -11.29
C GLU A 82 1.39 8.97 -12.22
N LYS A 83 1.66 10.17 -11.71
CA LYS A 83 2.32 11.23 -12.47
C LYS A 83 3.74 10.88 -12.90
N ALA A 84 4.46 10.11 -12.08
CA ALA A 84 5.80 9.62 -12.39
C ALA A 84 5.81 8.43 -13.35
N GLY A 85 4.65 7.83 -13.66
CA GLY A 85 4.55 6.64 -14.49
C GLY A 85 5.04 5.35 -13.79
N ASN A 86 5.14 5.35 -12.45
CA ASN A 86 5.54 4.18 -11.69
C ASN A 86 4.32 3.30 -11.41
N ARG A 87 3.93 2.47 -12.38
CA ARG A 87 2.76 1.61 -12.32
C ARG A 87 2.79 0.58 -11.17
N GLN A 88 3.97 0.11 -10.76
CA GLN A 88 4.08 -0.84 -9.65
C GLN A 88 3.69 -0.18 -8.32
N ALA A 89 4.26 0.99 -8.03
CA ALA A 89 3.92 1.76 -6.84
C ALA A 89 2.47 2.28 -6.88
N SER A 90 1.97 2.66 -8.06
CA SER A 90 0.57 3.04 -8.27
C SER A 90 -0.38 1.89 -7.90
N CYS A 91 -0.10 0.67 -8.34
CA CYS A 91 -0.88 -0.52 -7.99
C CYS A 91 -1.00 -0.72 -6.47
N VAL A 92 0.15 -0.69 -5.77
CA VAL A 92 0.18 -0.86 -4.31
C VAL A 92 -0.59 0.24 -3.59
N THR A 93 -0.35 1.49 -3.95
CA THR A 93 -1.02 2.63 -3.30
C THR A 93 -2.51 2.70 -3.64
N ALA A 94 -2.92 2.32 -4.85
CA ALA A 94 -4.34 2.18 -5.20
C ALA A 94 -5.02 1.11 -4.36
N LEU A 95 -4.37 -0.05 -4.15
CA LEU A 95 -4.88 -1.10 -3.27
C LEU A 95 -5.01 -0.61 -1.82
N LEU A 96 -4.02 0.12 -1.29
CA LEU A 96 -4.08 0.70 0.05
C LEU A 96 -5.26 1.66 0.21
N LEU A 97 -5.47 2.57 -0.75
CA LEU A 97 -6.62 3.47 -0.77
C LEU A 97 -7.96 2.74 -0.83
N LEU A 98 -8.01 1.64 -1.59
CA LEU A 98 -9.18 0.80 -1.65
C LEU A 98 -9.44 0.11 -0.32
N LYS A 99 -8.40 -0.41 0.35
CA LYS A 99 -8.48 -1.05 1.66
C LYS A 99 -8.96 -0.11 2.78
N GLU A 100 -8.69 1.18 2.70
CA GLU A 100 -9.25 2.18 3.63
C GLU A 100 -10.79 2.21 3.59
N GLN A 101 -11.39 1.82 2.46
CA GLN A 101 -12.84 1.77 2.25
C GLN A 101 -13.43 0.37 2.42
N ARG A 102 -12.62 -0.60 2.83
CA ARG A 102 -13.07 -1.99 2.99
C ARG A 102 -14.15 -2.08 4.05
N PRO A 103 -15.32 -2.68 3.72
CA PRO A 103 -16.38 -2.92 4.71
C PRO A 103 -15.89 -3.78 5.87
N LYS A 104 -16.32 -3.43 7.08
CA LYS A 104 -15.85 -4.08 8.32
C LYS A 104 -16.55 -5.41 8.61
N SER A 105 -17.67 -5.68 7.97
CA SER A 105 -18.42 -6.93 8.15
C SER A 105 -18.63 -7.66 6.83
N VAL A 106 -18.70 -8.97 6.90
CA VAL A 106 -18.99 -9.83 5.74
C VAL A 106 -20.31 -9.46 5.07
N THR A 107 -21.34 -9.12 5.87
CA THR A 107 -22.65 -8.72 5.34
C THR A 107 -22.59 -7.43 4.54
N GLU A 108 -21.83 -6.44 5.02
CA GLU A 108 -21.60 -5.18 4.30
C GLU A 108 -20.73 -5.40 3.06
N LEU A 109 -19.70 -6.25 3.19
CA LEU A 109 -18.81 -6.61 2.08
C LEU A 109 -19.59 -7.19 0.91
N ARG A 110 -20.52 -8.14 1.17
CA ARG A 110 -21.38 -8.74 0.14
C ARG A 110 -22.32 -7.75 -0.55
N LYS A 111 -22.79 -6.72 0.17
CA LYS A 111 -23.69 -5.67 -0.35
C LYS A 111 -22.94 -4.53 -1.02
N SER A 112 -21.65 -4.40 -0.79
CA SER A 112 -20.83 -3.30 -1.29
C SER A 112 -20.39 -3.55 -2.74
N LYS A 113 -19.87 -2.50 -3.36
CA LYS A 113 -19.18 -2.60 -4.65
C LYS A 113 -17.67 -2.90 -4.48
N TYR A 114 -17.22 -3.19 -3.26
CA TYR A 114 -15.80 -3.37 -2.95
C TYR A 114 -15.15 -4.46 -3.81
N LEU A 115 -15.77 -5.63 -3.91
CA LEU A 115 -15.29 -6.72 -4.76
C LEU A 115 -15.14 -6.29 -6.23
N LEU A 116 -16.11 -5.56 -6.77
CA LEU A 116 -16.02 -5.03 -8.14
C LEU A 116 -14.86 -4.07 -8.31
N SER A 117 -14.58 -3.26 -7.29
CA SER A 117 -13.43 -2.36 -7.30
C SER A 117 -12.11 -3.12 -7.24
N VAL A 118 -12.02 -4.19 -6.44
CA VAL A 118 -10.84 -5.07 -6.41
C VAL A 118 -10.65 -5.77 -7.75
N ASP A 119 -11.69 -6.31 -8.36
CA ASP A 119 -11.63 -6.96 -9.67
C ASP A 119 -11.22 -5.97 -10.79
N SER A 120 -11.71 -4.73 -10.72
CA SER A 120 -11.31 -3.66 -11.65
C SER A 120 -9.82 -3.32 -11.51
N LEU A 121 -9.35 -3.18 -10.27
CA LEU A 121 -7.94 -2.89 -9.98
C LEU A 121 -7.04 -4.04 -10.45
N LEU A 122 -7.44 -5.29 -10.20
CA LEU A 122 -6.71 -6.47 -10.64
C LEU A 122 -6.59 -6.51 -12.17
N ASN A 123 -7.67 -6.19 -12.88
CA ASN A 123 -7.66 -6.16 -14.34
C ASN A 123 -6.80 -5.02 -14.90
N GLU A 124 -6.74 -3.87 -14.23
CA GLU A 124 -5.92 -2.72 -14.63
C GLU A 124 -4.42 -3.02 -14.58
N TYR A 125 -3.98 -3.75 -13.56
CA TYR A 125 -2.56 -4.05 -13.32
C TYR A 125 -2.15 -5.50 -13.60
N LYS A 126 -3.02 -6.29 -14.23
CA LYS A 126 -2.81 -7.74 -14.46
C LYS A 126 -1.53 -8.10 -15.20
N ASP A 127 -0.96 -7.18 -15.95
CA ASP A 127 0.31 -7.32 -16.68
C ASP A 127 1.55 -7.19 -15.80
N LEU A 128 1.39 -6.81 -14.52
CA LEU A 128 2.47 -6.63 -13.56
C LEU A 128 2.44 -7.72 -12.49
N GLN A 129 3.62 -8.19 -12.07
CA GLN A 129 3.72 -9.18 -10.98
C GLN A 129 3.18 -8.65 -9.64
N VAL A 130 3.31 -7.35 -9.39
CA VAL A 130 2.77 -6.70 -8.19
C VAL A 130 1.25 -6.80 -8.08
N ALA A 131 0.53 -7.08 -9.16
CA ALA A 131 -0.91 -7.38 -9.10
C ALA A 131 -1.23 -8.61 -8.24
N GLY A 132 -0.24 -9.42 -7.90
CA GLY A 132 -0.33 -10.46 -6.87
C GLY A 132 -0.84 -9.92 -5.53
N GLU A 133 -0.51 -8.67 -5.14
CA GLU A 133 -1.06 -8.05 -3.93
C GLU A 133 -2.58 -7.87 -4.01
N VAL A 134 -3.08 -7.48 -5.17
CA VAL A 134 -4.53 -7.34 -5.41
C VAL A 134 -5.21 -8.71 -5.46
N ALA A 135 -4.53 -9.71 -6.03
CA ALA A 135 -5.02 -11.09 -6.06
C ALA A 135 -5.12 -11.69 -4.64
N ILE A 136 -4.17 -11.38 -3.74
CA ILE A 136 -4.24 -11.77 -2.32
C ILE A 136 -5.49 -11.16 -1.67
N GLU A 137 -5.72 -9.85 -1.81
CA GLU A 137 -6.92 -9.20 -1.27
C GLU A 137 -8.20 -9.82 -1.83
N ARG A 138 -8.22 -10.12 -3.12
CA ARG A 138 -9.35 -10.78 -3.77
C ARG A 138 -9.61 -12.16 -3.18
N TYR A 139 -8.56 -12.94 -2.91
CA TYR A 139 -8.67 -14.25 -2.28
C TYR A 139 -9.15 -14.15 -0.81
N ASP A 140 -8.67 -13.16 -0.07
CA ASP A 140 -9.12 -12.91 1.31
C ASP A 140 -10.64 -12.65 1.35
N ILE A 141 -11.16 -11.87 0.39
CA ILE A 141 -12.62 -11.65 0.26
C ILE A 141 -13.36 -12.97 -0.01
N MET A 142 -12.85 -13.80 -0.93
CA MET A 142 -13.43 -15.10 -1.23
C MET A 142 -13.40 -16.03 -0.02
N SER A 143 -12.37 -15.96 0.80
CA SER A 143 -12.20 -16.79 1.99
C SER A 143 -13.13 -16.39 3.13
N GLU A 144 -13.43 -15.09 3.25
CA GLU A 144 -14.37 -14.56 4.23
C GLU A 144 -15.83 -14.78 3.81
N ALA A 145 -16.11 -14.90 2.52
CA ALA A 145 -17.44 -15.16 2.00
C ALA A 145 -17.69 -16.67 2.00
N ASP A 146 -18.46 -17.16 2.98
CA ASP A 146 -18.78 -18.60 3.13
C ASP A 146 -19.57 -19.22 1.97
N ASP A 147 -20.08 -18.39 1.06
CA ASP A 147 -20.86 -18.79 -0.13
C ASP A 147 -20.02 -19.11 -1.36
N VAL A 148 -18.68 -18.94 -1.28
CA VAL A 148 -17.78 -19.30 -2.38
C VAL A 148 -17.34 -20.75 -2.25
N ASP A 149 -17.60 -21.56 -3.28
CA ASP A 149 -17.22 -22.97 -3.30
C ASP A 149 -15.68 -23.13 -3.22
N ALA A 150 -15.24 -24.17 -2.51
CA ALA A 150 -13.82 -24.54 -2.42
C ALA A 150 -13.19 -24.76 -3.80
N LYS A 151 -13.94 -25.29 -4.75
CA LYS A 151 -13.50 -25.48 -6.15
C LYS A 151 -13.18 -24.13 -6.80
N ASP A 152 -14.02 -23.11 -6.60
CA ASP A 152 -13.82 -21.79 -7.19
C ASP A 152 -12.64 -21.07 -6.53
N LYS A 153 -12.45 -21.25 -5.21
CA LYS A 153 -11.27 -20.75 -4.49
C LYS A 153 -9.98 -21.37 -5.05
N MET A 154 -9.95 -22.69 -5.24
CA MET A 154 -8.79 -23.39 -5.83
C MET A 154 -8.51 -22.94 -7.27
N ALA A 155 -9.54 -22.82 -8.09
CA ALA A 155 -9.40 -22.34 -9.47
C ALA A 155 -8.82 -20.92 -9.52
N PHE A 156 -9.23 -20.05 -8.59
CA PHE A 156 -8.65 -18.71 -8.50
C PHE A 156 -7.18 -18.73 -8.05
N ILE A 157 -6.82 -19.57 -7.08
CA ILE A 157 -5.42 -19.74 -6.64
C ILE A 157 -4.55 -20.21 -7.81
N ASP A 158 -4.96 -21.25 -8.53
CA ASP A 158 -4.24 -21.77 -9.69
C ASP A 158 -4.03 -20.68 -10.75
N TYR A 159 -5.08 -19.94 -11.05
CA TYR A 159 -5.00 -18.80 -11.98
C TYR A 159 -4.02 -17.74 -11.49
N ALA A 160 -4.09 -17.35 -10.21
CA ALA A 160 -3.24 -16.32 -9.63
C ALA A 160 -1.77 -16.74 -9.62
N LEU A 161 -1.46 -18.00 -9.28
CA LEU A 161 -0.10 -18.54 -9.30
C LEU A 161 0.48 -18.58 -10.71
N VAL A 162 -0.31 -18.91 -11.72
CA VAL A 162 0.13 -18.88 -13.13
C VAL A 162 0.49 -17.47 -13.57
N HIS A 163 -0.29 -16.46 -13.16
CA HIS A 163 -0.12 -15.09 -13.65
C HIS A 163 0.85 -14.25 -12.81
N TRP A 164 0.83 -14.42 -11.50
CA TRP A 164 1.59 -13.59 -10.55
C TRP A 164 2.43 -14.40 -9.56
N GLY A 165 2.65 -15.67 -9.82
CA GLY A 165 3.40 -16.57 -8.92
C GLY A 165 4.87 -16.18 -8.70
N ALA A 166 5.44 -15.31 -9.56
CA ALA A 166 6.77 -14.75 -9.34
C ALA A 166 6.78 -13.61 -8.31
N TRP A 167 5.60 -13.12 -7.89
CA TRP A 167 5.52 -12.14 -6.80
C TRP A 167 5.85 -12.81 -5.47
N PRO A 168 6.81 -12.27 -4.66
CA PRO A 168 7.34 -12.99 -3.49
C PRO A 168 6.29 -13.39 -2.46
N ARG A 169 5.23 -12.58 -2.27
CA ARG A 169 4.17 -12.85 -1.30
C ARG A 169 3.17 -13.91 -1.75
N MET A 170 3.12 -14.22 -3.05
CA MET A 170 2.28 -15.30 -3.58
C MET A 170 2.77 -16.69 -3.18
N SER A 171 4.03 -16.84 -2.77
CA SER A 171 4.59 -18.13 -2.33
C SER A 171 4.11 -18.58 -0.94
N PHE A 172 3.34 -17.78 -0.23
CA PHE A 172 2.81 -18.05 1.10
C PHE A 172 1.28 -18.22 1.13
N ALA A 173 0.63 -18.21 -0.01
CA ALA A 173 -0.82 -18.39 -0.14
C ALA A 173 -1.22 -19.88 -0.20
#